data_ed893b999340869071618e10cc048a0c
#
_entry.id   ed893b999340869071618e10cc048a0c
#
_cell.length_a   1.000
_cell.length_b   1.000
_cell.length_c   1.000
_cell.angle_alpha   90.00
_cell.angle_beta   90.00
_cell.angle_gamma   90.00
#
_symmetry.space_group_name_H-M   'P 1'
#
loop_
_entity.id
_entity.type
_entity.pdbx_description
1 polymer ?
#
loop_
_entity_poly.entity_id
_entity_poly.type
_entity_poly.pdbx_seq_one_letter_code
_entity_poly.pdbx_strand_id
1 'polypeptide(L)'
;MTQRERQILNWIEADPMISQQELAERAGITRSSVAVHISNLMKKGCIAGKGYIVTRSPYVTVVGGMNMDIGGWPGEELVAQDSNPGRVRMSPGGVGRNIAHNMSLMGLDVRLLTAFGDDVYAQKLAAVCGELGIDISQSPVIPGGH
;
A
#
# COMPACT_ATOMS: atom_id res chain seq x y z
N MET A 1 -9.40 -9.51 -4.98
CA MET A 1 -10.23 -8.62 -5.83
C MET A 1 -9.52 -8.39 -7.15
N THR A 2 -10.20 -8.50 -8.30
CA THR A 2 -9.60 -8.24 -9.61
C THR A 2 -9.48 -6.74 -9.88
N GLN A 3 -8.65 -6.33 -10.85
CA GLN A 3 -8.53 -4.93 -11.24
C GLN A 3 -9.88 -4.33 -11.71
N ARG A 4 -10.68 -5.12 -12.45
CA ARG A 4 -12.01 -4.71 -12.92
C ARG A 4 -13.00 -4.54 -11.76
N GLU A 5 -12.99 -5.44 -10.80
CA GLU A 5 -13.82 -5.32 -9.59
C GLU A 5 -13.48 -4.06 -8.78
N ARG A 6 -12.18 -3.73 -8.65
CA ARG A 6 -11.74 -2.51 -7.97
C ARG A 6 -12.22 -1.25 -8.70
N GLN A 7 -12.14 -1.24 -10.02
CA GLN A 7 -12.60 -0.12 -10.85
C GLN A 7 -14.12 0.12 -10.69
N ILE A 8 -14.91 -0.95 -10.75
CA ILE A 8 -16.37 -0.89 -10.56
C ILE A 8 -16.69 -0.42 -9.12
N LEU A 9 -15.99 -0.93 -8.12
CA LEU A 9 -16.18 -0.53 -6.73
C LEU A 9 -15.93 0.97 -6.52
N ASN A 10 -14.85 1.52 -7.08
CA ASN A 10 -14.54 2.94 -6.99
C ASN A 10 -15.64 3.83 -7.61
N TRP A 11 -16.25 3.41 -8.72
CA TRP A 11 -17.37 4.15 -9.31
C TRP A 11 -18.62 4.09 -8.44
N ILE A 12 -18.89 2.95 -7.81
CA ILE A 12 -19.99 2.77 -6.87
C ILE A 12 -19.76 3.60 -5.60
N GLU A 13 -18.52 3.70 -5.10
CA GLU A 13 -18.19 4.57 -3.96
C GLU A 13 -18.39 6.05 -4.26
N ALA A 14 -18.07 6.48 -5.49
CA ALA A 14 -18.27 7.85 -5.93
C ALA A 14 -19.78 8.19 -6.17
N ASP A 15 -20.55 7.21 -6.65
CA ASP A 15 -21.98 7.33 -6.86
C ASP A 15 -22.71 6.02 -6.47
N PRO A 16 -23.17 5.89 -5.21
CA PRO A 16 -23.86 4.69 -4.74
C PRO A 16 -25.19 4.38 -5.46
N MET A 17 -25.73 5.33 -6.22
CA MET A 17 -26.96 5.15 -6.98
C MET A 17 -26.73 4.84 -8.46
N ILE A 18 -25.46 4.75 -8.90
CA ILE A 18 -25.07 4.46 -10.28
C ILE A 18 -25.76 3.19 -10.80
N SER A 19 -26.32 3.24 -11.99
CA SER A 19 -26.98 2.09 -12.60
C SER A 19 -25.99 1.08 -13.15
N GLN A 20 -26.40 -0.20 -13.22
CA GLN A 20 -25.59 -1.24 -13.87
C GLN A 20 -25.37 -0.96 -15.37
N GLN A 21 -26.26 -0.21 -15.98
CA GLN A 21 -26.14 0.21 -17.37
C GLN A 21 -25.00 1.22 -17.53
N GLU A 22 -24.97 2.25 -16.69
CA GLU A 22 -23.86 3.22 -16.68
C GLU A 22 -22.51 2.59 -16.33
N LEU A 23 -22.48 1.66 -15.37
CA LEU A 23 -21.28 0.91 -15.06
C LEU A 23 -20.78 0.11 -16.26
N ALA A 24 -21.69 -0.48 -17.04
CA ALA A 24 -21.36 -1.24 -18.24
C ALA A 24 -20.76 -0.32 -19.33
N GLU A 25 -21.34 0.85 -19.54
CA GLU A 25 -20.86 1.86 -20.48
C GLU A 25 -19.46 2.37 -20.09
N ARG A 26 -19.28 2.77 -18.82
CA ARG A 26 -17.98 3.23 -18.29
C ARG A 26 -16.88 2.16 -18.34
N ALA A 27 -17.27 0.89 -18.10
CA ALA A 27 -16.34 -0.23 -18.13
C ALA A 27 -16.07 -0.80 -19.52
N GLY A 28 -16.86 -0.43 -20.53
CA GLY A 28 -16.79 -1.01 -21.88
C GLY A 28 -17.12 -2.51 -21.90
N ILE A 29 -18.06 -2.96 -21.06
CA ILE A 29 -18.50 -4.35 -20.93
C ILE A 29 -20.03 -4.46 -20.94
N THR A 30 -20.56 -5.67 -21.02
CA THR A 30 -21.99 -5.89 -20.97
C THR A 30 -22.57 -5.69 -19.57
N ARG A 31 -23.86 -5.30 -19.48
CA ARG A 31 -24.59 -5.20 -18.20
C ARG A 31 -24.57 -6.52 -17.43
N SER A 32 -24.66 -7.65 -18.11
CA SER A 32 -24.57 -8.99 -17.49
C SER A 32 -23.20 -9.23 -16.85
N SER A 33 -22.10 -8.81 -17.49
CA SER A 33 -20.77 -8.88 -16.91
C SER A 33 -20.64 -7.99 -15.67
N VAL A 34 -21.22 -6.80 -15.67
CA VAL A 34 -21.27 -5.93 -14.48
C VAL A 34 -22.03 -6.62 -13.35
N ALA A 35 -23.16 -7.24 -13.63
CA ALA A 35 -23.95 -7.97 -12.61
C ALA A 35 -23.13 -9.09 -11.95
N VAL A 36 -22.30 -9.81 -12.72
CA VAL A 36 -21.38 -10.83 -12.19
C VAL A 36 -20.34 -10.20 -11.26
N HIS A 37 -19.70 -9.09 -11.67
CA HIS A 37 -18.74 -8.38 -10.84
C HIS A 37 -19.36 -7.85 -9.54
N ILE A 38 -20.56 -7.28 -9.60
CA ILE A 38 -21.30 -6.83 -8.41
C ILE A 38 -21.61 -8.01 -7.49
N SER A 39 -22.09 -9.15 -8.04
CA SER A 39 -22.33 -10.36 -7.25
C SER A 39 -21.07 -10.84 -6.54
N ASN A 40 -19.93 -10.82 -7.21
CA ASN A 40 -18.64 -11.18 -6.62
C ASN A 40 -18.21 -10.20 -5.52
N LEU A 41 -18.43 -8.90 -5.70
CA LEU A 41 -18.16 -7.87 -4.69
C LEU A 41 -19.07 -8.03 -3.47
N MET A 42 -20.34 -8.40 -3.67
CA MET A 42 -21.26 -8.74 -2.58
C MET A 42 -20.80 -9.97 -1.81
N LYS A 43 -20.42 -11.06 -2.52
CA LYS A 43 -19.87 -12.28 -1.89
C LYS A 43 -18.58 -12.00 -1.08
N LYS A 44 -17.78 -11.03 -1.50
CA LYS A 44 -16.57 -10.58 -0.81
C LYS A 44 -16.84 -9.58 0.32
N GLY A 45 -18.11 -9.25 0.58
CA GLY A 45 -18.51 -8.31 1.63
C GLY A 45 -18.21 -6.85 1.31
N CYS A 46 -17.78 -6.52 0.06
CA CYS A 46 -17.49 -5.15 -0.33
C CYS A 46 -18.74 -4.32 -0.60
N ILE A 47 -19.86 -4.96 -0.91
CA ILE A 47 -21.19 -4.34 -1.13
C ILE A 47 -22.20 -5.07 -0.27
N ALA A 48 -22.92 -4.34 0.59
CA ALA A 48 -23.85 -4.92 1.56
C ALA A 48 -25.31 -5.05 1.07
N GLY A 49 -25.69 -4.38 -0.02
CA GLY A 49 -27.07 -4.44 -0.49
C GLY A 49 -27.43 -3.48 -1.63
N LYS A 50 -28.73 -3.39 -1.93
CA LYS A 50 -29.25 -2.45 -2.93
C LYS A 50 -29.08 -1.01 -2.44
N GLY A 51 -28.75 -0.11 -3.37
CA GLY A 51 -28.22 1.22 -3.07
C GLY A 51 -26.71 1.18 -2.83
N TYR A 52 -26.07 0.03 -3.15
CA TYR A 52 -24.62 -0.23 -3.08
C TYR A 52 -23.96 0.34 -1.83
N ILE A 53 -24.45 -0.08 -0.65
CA ILE A 53 -23.79 0.25 0.61
C ILE A 53 -22.42 -0.42 0.60
N VAL A 54 -21.38 0.38 0.38
CA VAL A 54 -20.00 -0.10 0.38
C VAL A 54 -19.54 -0.26 1.81
N THR A 55 -19.16 -1.47 2.16
CA THR A 55 -18.48 -1.75 3.43
C THR A 55 -16.97 -1.68 3.18
N ARG A 56 -16.30 -0.79 3.88
CA ARG A 56 -14.84 -0.78 3.88
C ARG A 56 -14.34 -1.95 4.71
N SER A 57 -13.44 -2.75 4.15
CA SER A 57 -12.74 -3.75 4.95
C SER A 57 -12.02 -3.07 6.12
N PRO A 58 -12.03 -3.67 7.31
CA PRO A 58 -11.24 -3.14 8.42
C PRO A 58 -9.76 -3.09 8.02
N TYR A 59 -9.10 -2.03 8.37
CA TYR A 59 -7.68 -1.83 8.13
C TYR A 59 -6.95 -1.56 9.45
N VAL A 60 -5.66 -1.84 9.46
CA VAL A 60 -4.78 -1.51 10.58
C VAL A 60 -3.98 -0.28 10.22
N THR A 61 -3.96 0.72 11.11
CA THR A 61 -3.06 1.86 10.98
C THR A 61 -1.87 1.67 11.90
N VAL A 62 -0.68 1.65 11.32
CA VAL A 62 0.60 1.68 12.04
C VAL A 62 1.12 3.12 11.99
N VAL A 63 1.44 3.68 13.15
CA VAL A 63 2.08 5.00 13.25
C VAL A 63 3.51 4.81 13.73
N GLY A 64 4.50 5.21 12.92
CA GLY A 64 5.89 5.04 13.32
C GLY A 64 6.89 5.29 12.20
N GLY A 65 8.17 5.23 12.56
CA GLY A 65 9.28 5.55 11.67
C GLY A 65 9.47 4.57 10.52
N MET A 66 9.93 5.11 9.41
CA MET A 66 10.43 4.42 8.23
C MET A 66 11.76 5.05 7.83
N ASN A 67 12.81 4.25 7.69
CA ASN A 67 14.15 4.72 7.34
C ASN A 67 14.91 3.73 6.47
N MET A 68 16.03 4.16 5.92
CA MET A 68 16.97 3.28 5.23
C MET A 68 18.11 2.92 6.19
N ASP A 69 18.23 1.65 6.51
CA ASP A 69 19.34 1.13 7.31
C ASP A 69 20.56 0.90 6.40
N ILE A 70 21.73 1.37 6.86
CA ILE A 70 23.00 1.17 6.18
C ILE A 70 23.89 0.34 7.10
N GLY A 71 24.16 -0.90 6.71
CA GLY A 71 25.07 -1.79 7.42
C GLY A 71 26.39 -1.93 6.69
N GLY A 72 27.49 -1.89 7.44
CA GLY A 72 28.84 -2.12 6.91
C GLY A 72 29.46 -3.35 7.57
N TRP A 73 30.12 -4.18 6.80
CA TRP A 73 30.88 -5.33 7.28
C TRP A 73 32.31 -5.21 6.74
N PRO A 74 33.33 -5.08 7.64
CA PRO A 74 34.72 -5.08 7.22
C PRO A 74 35.07 -6.45 6.61
N GLY A 75 35.97 -6.47 5.63
CA GLY A 75 36.45 -7.69 4.98
C GLY A 75 37.43 -8.49 5.83
N GLU A 76 38.07 -7.81 6.77
CA GLU A 76 39.06 -8.34 7.71
C GLU A 76 38.79 -7.82 9.13
N GLU A 77 39.67 -8.09 10.08
CA GLU A 77 39.57 -7.59 11.44
C GLU A 77 39.57 -6.05 11.46
N LEU A 78 38.67 -5.47 12.24
CA LEU A 78 38.42 -4.04 12.30
C LEU A 78 39.61 -3.30 12.93
N VAL A 79 40.27 -2.43 12.19
CA VAL A 79 41.34 -1.57 12.67
C VAL A 79 40.76 -0.23 13.07
N ALA A 80 40.85 0.10 14.37
CA ALA A 80 40.35 1.36 14.89
C ALA A 80 41.10 2.55 14.29
N GLN A 81 40.39 3.61 13.97
CA GLN A 81 40.93 4.87 13.41
C GLN A 81 41.61 4.74 12.04
N ASP A 82 41.35 3.66 11.30
CA ASP A 82 41.85 3.45 9.97
C ASP A 82 40.72 3.15 8.98
N SER A 83 41.04 3.16 7.66
CA SER A 83 40.13 2.76 6.60
C SER A 83 39.99 1.24 6.60
N ASN A 84 38.77 0.76 6.72
CA ASN A 84 38.45 -0.67 6.72
C ASN A 84 37.65 -1.03 5.46
N PRO A 85 38.31 -1.54 4.40
CA PRO A 85 37.62 -2.01 3.20
C PRO A 85 36.64 -3.14 3.56
N GLY A 86 35.43 -3.09 2.95
CA GLY A 86 34.41 -4.06 3.29
C GLY A 86 33.20 -4.00 2.38
N ARG A 87 32.09 -4.56 2.85
CA ARG A 87 30.81 -4.57 2.14
C ARG A 87 29.83 -3.62 2.82
N VAL A 88 29.11 -2.85 2.02
CA VAL A 88 28.00 -2.01 2.47
C VAL A 88 26.71 -2.57 1.91
N ARG A 89 25.68 -2.68 2.75
CA ARG A 89 24.33 -3.07 2.38
C ARG A 89 23.34 -2.04 2.88
N MET A 90 22.38 -1.71 2.04
CA MET A 90 21.24 -0.89 2.39
C MET A 90 19.99 -1.76 2.45
N SER A 91 19.15 -1.53 3.44
CA SER A 91 17.86 -2.23 3.57
C SER A 91 16.80 -1.29 4.13
N PRO A 92 15.54 -1.44 3.66
CA PRO A 92 14.43 -0.74 4.28
C PRO A 92 14.31 -1.12 5.74
N GLY A 93 14.24 -0.11 6.62
CA GLY A 93 14.16 -0.24 8.07
C GLY A 93 13.08 0.63 8.69
N GLY A 94 13.21 0.85 9.99
CA GLY A 94 12.23 1.55 10.81
C GLY A 94 11.22 0.62 11.46
N VAL A 95 10.98 0.82 12.76
CA VAL A 95 10.09 -0.06 13.55
C VAL A 95 8.66 -0.03 13.00
N GLY A 96 8.12 1.16 12.68
CA GLY A 96 6.77 1.27 12.11
C GLY A 96 6.65 0.53 10.78
N ARG A 97 7.60 0.74 9.88
CA ARG A 97 7.63 0.04 8.58
C ARG A 97 7.75 -1.48 8.74
N ASN A 98 8.57 -1.97 9.65
CA ASN A 98 8.75 -3.40 9.88
C ASN A 98 7.48 -4.05 10.45
N ILE A 99 6.77 -3.38 11.35
CA ILE A 99 5.47 -3.83 11.85
C ILE A 99 4.44 -3.87 10.71
N ALA A 100 4.34 -2.80 9.92
CA ALA A 100 3.44 -2.73 8.77
C ALA A 100 3.71 -3.85 7.76
N HIS A 101 4.99 -4.14 7.48
CA HIS A 101 5.42 -5.23 6.61
C HIS A 101 4.94 -6.60 7.11
N ASN A 102 5.19 -6.91 8.38
CA ASN A 102 4.75 -8.19 8.94
C ASN A 102 3.23 -8.33 8.92
N MET A 103 2.49 -7.27 9.23
CA MET A 103 1.03 -7.28 9.15
C MET A 103 0.52 -7.48 7.72
N SER A 104 1.16 -6.85 6.71
CA SER A 104 0.85 -7.05 5.30
C SER A 104 1.10 -8.51 4.88
N LEU A 105 2.21 -9.13 5.30
CA LEU A 105 2.48 -10.55 5.06
C LEU A 105 1.43 -11.48 5.69
N MET A 106 0.79 -11.06 6.78
CA MET A 106 -0.34 -11.76 7.39
C MET A 106 -1.67 -11.56 6.64
N GLY A 107 -1.67 -10.82 5.55
CA GLY A 107 -2.84 -10.57 4.72
C GLY A 107 -3.77 -9.46 5.23
N LEU A 108 -3.33 -8.66 6.19
CA LEU A 108 -4.08 -7.50 6.68
C LEU A 108 -4.00 -6.33 5.68
N ASP A 109 -5.06 -5.52 5.61
CA ASP A 109 -5.04 -4.22 4.95
C ASP A 109 -4.33 -3.23 5.87
N VAL A 110 -3.18 -2.70 5.46
CA VAL A 110 -2.29 -1.93 6.33
C VAL A 110 -2.07 -0.53 5.77
N ARG A 111 -2.24 0.45 6.64
CA ARG A 111 -1.85 1.84 6.42
C ARG A 111 -0.68 2.19 7.34
N LEU A 112 0.39 2.71 6.77
CA LEU A 112 1.51 3.25 7.54
C LEU A 112 1.45 4.77 7.51
N LEU A 113 1.29 5.38 8.68
CA LEU A 113 1.39 6.81 8.87
C LEU A 113 2.80 7.13 9.41
N THR A 114 3.62 7.71 8.56
CA THR A 114 5.00 8.09 8.84
C THR A 114 5.29 9.46 8.24
N ALA A 115 6.45 10.04 8.51
CA ALA A 115 6.95 11.21 7.80
C ALA A 115 8.27 10.85 7.12
N PHE A 116 8.46 11.24 5.88
CA PHE A 116 9.68 10.97 5.11
C PHE A 116 10.02 12.13 4.18
N GLY A 117 11.27 12.17 3.74
CA GLY A 117 11.77 13.22 2.84
C GLY A 117 11.38 13.01 1.39
N ASP A 118 12.03 13.79 0.51
CA ASP A 118 11.86 13.74 -0.95
C ASP A 118 13.11 13.23 -1.68
N ASP A 119 14.04 12.65 -0.92
CA ASP A 119 15.31 12.12 -1.44
C ASP A 119 15.15 10.76 -2.15
N VAL A 120 16.25 10.24 -2.67
CA VAL A 120 16.28 8.94 -3.37
C VAL A 120 15.93 7.76 -2.46
N TYR A 121 16.19 7.89 -1.16
CA TYR A 121 15.86 6.83 -0.19
C TYR A 121 14.36 6.81 0.11
N ALA A 122 13.75 7.98 0.24
CA ALA A 122 12.31 8.13 0.39
C ALA A 122 11.56 7.49 -0.78
N GLN A 123 12.01 7.72 -2.03
CA GLN A 123 11.42 7.11 -3.22
C GLN A 123 11.52 5.58 -3.21
N LYS A 124 12.68 5.03 -2.83
CA LYS A 124 12.88 3.57 -2.70
C LYS A 124 11.99 2.96 -1.63
N LEU A 125 11.86 3.63 -0.48
CA LEU A 125 11.02 3.17 0.62
C LEU A 125 9.53 3.19 0.23
N ALA A 126 9.08 4.24 -0.46
CA ALA A 126 7.72 4.34 -0.97
C ALA A 126 7.41 3.22 -1.99
N ALA A 127 8.35 2.92 -2.90
CA ALA A 127 8.20 1.83 -3.86
C ALA A 127 8.05 0.47 -3.16
N VAL A 128 8.90 0.18 -2.17
CA VAL A 128 8.81 -1.06 -1.38
C VAL A 128 7.50 -1.17 -0.62
N CYS A 129 6.98 -0.08 -0.04
CA CYS A 129 5.67 -0.07 0.59
C CYS A 129 4.56 -0.40 -0.41
N GLY A 130 4.64 0.17 -1.63
CA GLY A 130 3.68 -0.12 -2.71
C GLY A 130 3.70 -1.60 -3.15
N GLU A 131 4.88 -2.20 -3.30
CA GLU A 131 5.05 -3.63 -3.63
C GLU A 131 4.44 -4.54 -2.56
N LEU A 132 4.52 -4.14 -1.30
CA LEU A 132 3.97 -4.87 -0.16
C LEU A 132 2.47 -4.57 0.08
N GLY A 133 1.86 -3.70 -0.70
CA GLY A 133 0.46 -3.29 -0.51
C GLY A 133 0.22 -2.45 0.74
N ILE A 134 1.26 -1.81 1.28
CA ILE A 134 1.16 -0.90 2.43
C ILE A 134 0.79 0.50 1.92
N ASP A 135 -0.35 1.00 2.35
CA ASP A 135 -0.82 2.34 1.99
C ASP A 135 -0.12 3.41 2.84
N ILE A 136 0.66 4.28 2.18
CA ILE A 136 1.35 5.43 2.79
C ILE A 136 0.78 6.78 2.31
N SER A 137 -0.36 6.77 1.62
CA SER A 137 -0.93 7.96 0.98
C SER A 137 -1.26 9.11 1.92
N GLN A 138 -1.43 8.81 3.21
CA GLN A 138 -1.70 9.80 4.26
C GLN A 138 -0.42 10.27 4.98
N SER A 139 0.73 9.78 4.59
CA SER A 139 2.02 10.16 5.19
C SER A 139 2.53 11.46 4.59
N PRO A 140 2.88 12.48 5.39
CA PRO A 140 3.43 13.72 4.86
C PRO A 140 4.83 13.53 4.29
N VAL A 141 5.07 14.13 3.14
CA VAL A 141 6.41 14.32 2.57
C VAL A 141 6.96 15.66 3.05
N ILE A 142 8.15 15.66 3.63
CA ILE A 142 8.82 16.86 4.16
C ILE A 142 9.89 17.26 3.15
N PRO A 143 9.70 18.37 2.40
CA PRO A 143 10.70 18.83 1.43
C PRO A 143 12.04 19.10 2.07
N GLY A 144 13.13 18.59 1.48
CA GLY A 144 14.48 18.70 2.02
C GLY A 144 14.72 17.94 3.33
N GLY A 145 13.77 17.10 3.76
CA GLY A 145 13.95 16.17 4.88
C GLY A 145 14.77 14.95 4.47
N HIS A 146 15.57 14.44 5.40
CA HIS A 146 16.43 13.25 5.20
C HIS A 146 16.11 12.21 6.25
#